data_1bb8f593099b14f75c4cacb3a2643c23
#
_entry.id   1bb8f593099b14f75c4cacb3a2643c23
#
_cell.length_a   1.000
_cell.length_b   1.000
_cell.length_c   1.000
_cell.angle_alpha   90.00
_cell.angle_beta   90.00
_cell.angle_gamma   90.00
#
_symmetry.space_group_name_H-M   'P 1'
#
loop_
_entity.id
_entity.type
_entity.pdbx_description
1 polymer ?
#
loop_
_entity_poly.entity_id
_entity_poly.type
_entity_poly.pdbx_seq_one_letter_code
_entity_poly.pdbx_strand_id
1 'polypeptide(L)'
;MAIQTVSKELKVGKTDTYSFAVSIPWLDVETLATATITVDSAKVTFNSQSIVDNIIFMSLTGVSAGDTIIHIDYTTATRSDCDEFALVLSDC
;
A
#
# COMPACT_ATOMS: atom_id res chain seq x y z
N MET A 1 4.88 -12.52 8.95
CA MET A 1 4.27 -11.27 8.46
C MET A 1 5.15 -10.10 8.81
N ALA A 2 5.44 -9.28 7.82
CA ALA A 2 6.19 -8.04 8.03
C ALA A 2 5.19 -6.89 8.20
N ILE A 3 5.42 -6.03 9.17
CA ILE A 3 4.56 -4.88 9.42
C ILE A 3 5.41 -3.61 9.32
N GLN A 4 5.01 -2.74 8.43
CA GLN A 4 5.67 -1.45 8.27
C GLN A 4 4.96 -0.42 9.15
N THR A 5 5.76 0.29 9.93
CA THR A 5 5.21 1.33 10.82
C THR A 5 5.41 2.74 10.27
N VAL A 6 5.74 2.85 8.99
CA VAL A 6 5.95 4.14 8.34
C VAL A 6 4.62 4.84 8.15
N SER A 7 4.52 6.07 8.62
CA SER A 7 3.36 6.92 8.37
C SER A 7 3.56 7.71 7.11
N LYS A 8 2.49 7.81 6.31
CA LYS A 8 2.45 8.63 5.10
C LYS A 8 1.30 9.63 5.24
N GLU A 9 1.37 10.70 4.46
CA GLU A 9 0.36 11.75 4.50
C GLU A 9 -0.29 11.92 3.13
N LEU A 10 -1.59 12.27 3.14
CA LEU A 10 -2.32 12.56 1.92
C LEU A 10 -3.34 13.65 2.24
N LYS A 11 -3.43 14.65 1.39
CA LYS A 11 -4.43 15.70 1.53
C LYS A 11 -5.77 15.24 0.97
N VAL A 12 -6.85 15.61 1.65
CA VAL A 12 -8.21 15.32 1.19
C VAL A 12 -8.43 15.98 -0.17
N GLY A 13 -8.98 15.22 -1.11
CA GLY A 13 -9.23 15.70 -2.46
C GLY A 13 -8.03 15.64 -3.38
N LYS A 14 -6.88 15.18 -2.90
CA LYS A 14 -5.66 15.05 -3.71
C LYS A 14 -5.37 13.60 -3.99
N THR A 15 -4.72 13.36 -5.11
CA THR A 15 -4.29 12.02 -5.53
C THR A 15 -2.77 11.97 -5.49
N ASP A 16 -2.24 10.91 -4.90
CA ASP A 16 -0.80 10.71 -4.87
C ASP A 16 -0.47 9.23 -5.11
N THR A 17 0.76 8.99 -5.50
CA THR A 17 1.26 7.63 -5.74
C THR A 17 2.26 7.29 -4.65
N TYR A 18 2.02 6.15 -4.01
CA TYR A 18 2.90 5.64 -2.97
C TYR A 18 3.61 4.40 -3.46
N SER A 19 4.84 4.23 -3.03
CA SER A 19 5.61 3.03 -3.30
C SER A 19 5.82 2.25 -2.01
N PHE A 20 5.71 0.93 -2.10
CA PHE A 20 5.93 0.04 -0.97
C PHE A 20 6.93 -1.03 -1.40
N ALA A 21 8.14 -0.96 -0.87
CA ALA A 21 9.17 -1.94 -1.15
C ALA A 21 8.98 -3.13 -0.22
N VAL A 22 8.67 -4.29 -0.79
CA VAL A 22 8.51 -5.50 -0.01
C VAL A 22 9.89 -5.97 0.45
N SER A 23 10.05 -6.13 1.76
CA SER A 23 11.34 -6.47 2.36
C SER A 23 11.21 -7.71 3.21
N ILE A 24 11.24 -8.87 2.58
CA ILE A 24 11.19 -10.17 3.24
C ILE A 24 12.28 -11.07 2.66
N PRO A 25 12.89 -11.94 3.47
CA PRO A 25 14.06 -12.70 3.03
C PRO A 25 13.85 -13.56 1.79
N TRP A 26 12.68 -14.16 1.63
CA TRP A 26 12.46 -15.06 0.49
C TRP A 26 12.27 -14.33 -0.85
N LEU A 27 12.11 -13.00 -0.86
CA LEU A 27 12.06 -12.25 -2.10
C LEU A 27 13.40 -12.15 -2.82
N ASP A 28 14.50 -12.51 -2.15
CA ASP A 28 15.80 -12.56 -2.81
C ASP A 28 15.81 -13.60 -3.93
N VAL A 29 14.93 -14.60 -3.86
CA VAL A 29 14.87 -15.71 -4.80
C VAL A 29 13.56 -15.79 -5.57
N GLU A 30 12.55 -15.00 -5.20
CA GLU A 30 11.23 -15.01 -5.83
C GLU A 30 10.83 -13.61 -6.26
N THR A 31 9.98 -13.54 -7.27
CA THR A 31 9.45 -12.29 -7.80
C THR A 31 7.99 -12.13 -7.41
N LEU A 32 7.59 -10.92 -7.05
CA LEU A 32 6.18 -10.64 -6.76
C LEU A 32 5.32 -10.92 -7.99
N ALA A 33 4.26 -11.70 -7.80
CA ALA A 33 3.31 -12.04 -8.84
C ALA A 33 2.08 -11.16 -8.80
N THR A 34 1.49 -10.97 -7.60
CA THR A 34 0.27 -10.17 -7.44
C THR A 34 0.33 -9.34 -6.16
N ALA A 35 -0.45 -8.28 -6.15
CA ALA A 35 -0.69 -7.49 -4.95
C ALA A 35 -2.14 -7.04 -4.93
N THR A 36 -2.74 -7.04 -3.74
CA THR A 36 -4.09 -6.56 -3.53
C THR A 36 -4.05 -5.50 -2.44
N ILE A 37 -4.54 -4.32 -2.75
CA ILE A 37 -4.56 -3.20 -1.81
C ILE A 37 -5.97 -3.07 -1.25
N THR A 38 -6.08 -3.10 0.07
CA THR A 38 -7.37 -2.93 0.74
C THR A 38 -7.35 -1.62 1.51
N VAL A 39 -8.34 -0.79 1.29
CA VAL A 39 -8.46 0.52 1.90
C VAL A 39 -9.82 0.69 2.56
N ASP A 40 -9.90 1.62 3.51
CA ASP A 40 -11.18 2.07 4.05
C ASP A 40 -11.74 3.11 3.08
N SER A 41 -12.76 2.74 2.33
CA SER A 41 -13.33 3.59 1.29
C SER A 41 -13.98 4.87 1.84
N ALA A 42 -14.26 4.94 3.13
CA ALA A 42 -14.73 6.17 3.77
C ALA A 42 -13.60 7.19 3.95
N LYS A 43 -12.35 6.76 3.88
CA LYS A 43 -11.18 7.60 4.08
C LYS A 43 -10.39 7.82 2.79
N VAL A 44 -10.28 6.79 1.97
CA VAL A 44 -9.38 6.77 0.80
C VAL A 44 -10.06 6.05 -0.35
N THR A 45 -9.83 6.55 -1.56
CA THR A 45 -10.20 5.83 -2.78
C THR A 45 -8.93 5.20 -3.37
N PHE A 46 -8.99 3.90 -3.63
CA PHE A 46 -7.94 3.20 -4.33
C PHE A 46 -8.18 3.33 -5.85
N ASN A 47 -7.20 3.85 -6.57
CA ASN A 47 -7.34 4.09 -8.01
C ASN A 47 -6.70 2.98 -8.85
N SER A 48 -5.43 2.69 -8.59
CA SER A 48 -4.69 1.70 -9.38
C SER A 48 -3.45 1.23 -8.63
N GLN A 49 -2.90 0.12 -9.11
CA GLN A 49 -1.62 -0.39 -8.60
C GLN A 49 -0.78 -0.95 -9.74
N SER A 50 0.52 -1.03 -9.50
CA SER A 50 1.45 -1.71 -10.39
C SER A 50 2.60 -2.28 -9.56
N ILE A 51 3.30 -3.27 -10.11
CA ILE A 51 4.47 -3.88 -9.48
C ILE A 51 5.64 -3.75 -10.44
N VAL A 52 6.72 -3.13 -9.96
CA VAL A 52 7.95 -2.97 -10.72
C VAL A 52 9.12 -3.32 -9.80
N ASP A 53 9.94 -4.30 -10.19
CA ASP A 53 11.13 -4.71 -9.43
C ASP A 53 10.83 -4.99 -7.94
N ASN A 54 9.75 -5.72 -7.67
CA ASN A 54 9.30 -6.06 -6.31
C ASN A 54 8.92 -4.84 -5.47
N ILE A 55 8.64 -3.74 -6.12
CA ILE A 55 8.10 -2.54 -5.48
C ILE A 55 6.65 -2.39 -5.92
N ILE A 56 5.75 -2.24 -4.96
CA ILE A 56 4.32 -2.07 -5.24
C ILE A 56 4.04 -0.57 -5.27
N PHE A 57 3.54 -0.08 -6.40
CA PHE A 57 3.10 1.31 -6.53
C PHE A 57 1.58 1.36 -6.47
N MET A 58 1.04 2.30 -5.72
CA MET A 58 -0.41 2.45 -5.59
C MET A 58 -0.79 3.92 -5.66
N SER A 59 -1.87 4.20 -6.39
CA SER A 59 -2.42 5.54 -6.51
C SER A 59 -3.66 5.65 -5.62
N LEU A 60 -3.65 6.62 -4.70
CA LEU A 60 -4.71 6.80 -3.71
C LEU A 60 -5.20 8.25 -3.74
N THR A 61 -6.50 8.44 -3.50
CA THR A 61 -7.13 9.76 -3.40
C THR A 61 -7.74 9.91 -2.01
N GLY A 62 -7.45 11.02 -1.33
CA GLY A 62 -8.01 11.29 -0.01
C GLY A 62 -9.49 11.65 -0.09
N VAL A 63 -10.30 11.05 0.78
CA VAL A 63 -11.76 11.26 0.83
C VAL A 63 -12.16 12.09 2.05
N SER A 64 -11.66 11.73 3.24
CA SER A 64 -11.97 12.45 4.46
C SER A 64 -10.78 12.43 5.42
N ALA A 65 -10.70 13.45 6.27
CA ALA A 65 -9.60 13.60 7.22
C ALA A 65 -9.66 12.51 8.29
N GLY A 66 -8.50 12.13 8.81
CA GLY A 66 -8.33 11.14 9.85
C GLY A 66 -7.22 10.16 9.54
N ASP A 67 -7.10 9.16 10.39
CA ASP A 67 -6.09 8.12 10.24
C ASP A 67 -6.73 6.87 9.65
N THR A 68 -5.99 6.16 8.82
CA THR A 68 -6.42 4.87 8.28
C THR A 68 -5.21 3.97 8.07
N ILE A 69 -5.47 2.69 7.90
CA ILE A 69 -4.45 1.69 7.62
C ILE A 69 -4.67 1.15 6.21
N ILE A 70 -3.61 1.12 5.43
CA ILE A 70 -3.62 0.54 4.09
C ILE A 70 -3.06 -0.88 4.19
N HIS A 71 -3.86 -1.87 3.84
CA HIS A 71 -3.44 -3.26 3.83
C HIS A 71 -2.95 -3.66 2.45
N ILE A 72 -1.85 -4.38 2.41
CA ILE A 72 -1.26 -4.87 1.17
C ILE A 72 -1.07 -6.37 1.31
N ASP A 73 -1.80 -7.13 0.49
CA ASP A 73 -1.62 -8.57 0.38
C ASP A 73 -0.87 -8.86 -0.91
N TYR A 74 0.19 -9.64 -0.83
CA TYR A 74 1.01 -9.92 -2.01
C TYR A 74 1.41 -11.39 -2.06
N THR A 75 1.63 -11.86 -3.29
CA THR A 75 1.98 -13.25 -3.52
C THR A 75 3.14 -13.36 -4.49
N THR A 76 3.86 -14.47 -4.38
CA THR A 76 4.77 -14.96 -5.40
C THR A 76 4.18 -16.23 -5.99
N ALA A 77 4.95 -16.95 -6.82
CA ALA A 77 4.48 -18.20 -7.40
C ALA A 77 4.16 -19.27 -6.35
N THR A 78 4.80 -19.23 -5.20
CA THR A 78 4.68 -20.30 -4.19
C THR A 78 4.31 -19.79 -2.79
N ARG A 79 4.31 -18.48 -2.56
CA ARG A 79 4.12 -17.92 -1.22
C ARG A 79 3.16 -16.73 -1.24
N SER A 80 2.62 -16.43 -0.06
CA SER A 80 1.82 -15.23 0.14
C SER A 80 2.16 -14.62 1.49
N ASP A 81 2.05 -13.30 1.57
CA ASP A 81 2.24 -12.58 2.83
C ASP A 81 1.45 -11.28 2.76
N CYS A 82 1.43 -10.53 3.84
CA CYS A 82 0.74 -9.25 3.91
C CYS A 82 1.55 -8.25 4.71
N ASP A 83 1.27 -6.99 4.44
CA ASP A 83 1.90 -5.87 5.14
C ASP A 83 0.89 -4.74 5.25
N GLU A 84 1.23 -3.71 6.01
CA GLU A 84 0.36 -2.55 6.13
C GLU A 84 1.17 -1.29 6.46
N PHE A 85 0.60 -0.13 6.14
CA PHE A 85 1.18 1.13 6.57
C PHE A 85 0.06 2.09 6.99
N ALA A 86 0.42 3.01 7.89
CA ALA A 86 -0.50 4.04 8.35
C ALA A 86 -0.53 5.20 7.37
N LEU A 87 -1.72 5.72 7.11
CA LEU A 87 -1.92 6.89 6.27
C LEU A 87 -2.69 7.94 7.05
N VAL A 88 -2.17 9.15 7.11
CA VAL A 88 -2.80 10.28 7.76
C VAL A 88 -3.40 11.18 6.69
N LEU A 89 -4.70 11.42 6.79
CA LEU A 89 -5.44 12.27 5.87
C LEU A 89 -5.73 13.60 6.55
N SER A 90 -5.38 14.68 5.91
CA SER A 90 -5.58 16.01 6.47
C SER A 90 -6.27 16.92 5.47
N ASP A 91 -7.02 17.90 5.99
CA ASP A 91 -7.63 18.92 5.14
C ASP A 91 -6.55 19.84 4.57
N CYS A 92 -6.81 20.34 3.38
CA CYS A 92 -5.92 21.30 2.74
C CYS A 92 -5.89 22.64 3.45
#